data_b78dd412da962c158775dc56a0422f72
#
_entry.id   b78dd412da962c158775dc56a0422f72
#
_cell.length_a   1.000
_cell.length_b   1.000
_cell.length_c   1.000
_cell.angle_alpha   90.00
_cell.angle_beta   90.00
_cell.angle_gamma   90.00
#
_symmetry.space_group_name_H-M   'P 1'
#
loop_
_entity.id
_entity.type
_entity.pdbx_description
1 polymer ?
#
loop_
_entity_poly.entity_id
_entity_poly.type
_entity_poly.pdbx_seq_one_letter_code
_entity_poly.pdbx_strand_id
1 'polypeptide(L)'
;VDRIRNGRSFVTRRVVARQSDGAILNLSCSFQVHEEQADVQESTLPADVGEPGSGVVEDWDLLGRRIAHRSTGRSAIWLRVRDDLGDDPMMQACALAFTSDDIPTDSVGSTHPRIDEVHEDDIGYGDVFIGASLDHAIWFHRPLPVDEWLLHDHRSHGLANARGLSVGEVFAPSGAHVATVAQEILIRERTR
;
A
#
# COMPACT_ATOMS: atom_id res chain seq x y z
N VAL A 1 -23.16 -3.87 3.76
CA VAL A 1 -22.47 -2.98 4.69
C VAL A 1 -23.24 -2.92 6.00
N ASP A 2 -22.56 -3.27 7.10
CA ASP A 2 -23.14 -3.24 8.44
C ASP A 2 -22.73 -1.95 9.16
N ARG A 3 -23.70 -1.27 9.76
CA ARG A 3 -23.46 -0.08 10.60
C ARG A 3 -23.20 -0.52 12.04
N ILE A 4 -21.95 -0.83 12.37
CA ILE A 4 -21.56 -1.38 13.68
C ILE A 4 -21.77 -0.35 14.79
N ARG A 5 -21.38 0.91 14.52
CA ARG A 5 -21.52 2.01 15.47
C ARG A 5 -21.81 3.32 14.73
N ASN A 6 -22.73 4.11 15.29
CA ASN A 6 -23.01 5.49 14.92
C ASN A 6 -22.83 6.37 16.16
N GLY A 7 -21.60 6.83 16.40
CA GLY A 7 -21.29 7.80 17.44
C GLY A 7 -21.30 9.23 16.90
N ARG A 8 -21.19 10.22 17.81
CA ARG A 8 -21.14 11.62 17.43
C ARG A 8 -19.82 12.00 16.74
N SER A 9 -18.68 11.52 17.25
CA SER A 9 -17.34 11.81 16.72
C SER A 9 -16.79 10.68 15.89
N PHE A 10 -17.21 9.41 16.12
CA PHE A 10 -16.72 8.22 15.44
C PHE A 10 -17.86 7.36 14.92
N VAL A 11 -17.68 6.80 13.75
CA VAL A 11 -18.56 5.79 13.17
C VAL A 11 -17.73 4.58 12.72
N THR A 12 -18.30 3.36 12.88
CA THR A 12 -17.66 2.12 12.45
C THR A 12 -18.55 1.41 11.44
N ARG A 13 -17.93 0.94 10.37
CA ARG A 13 -18.58 0.17 9.31
C ARG A 13 -17.87 -1.17 9.13
N ARG A 14 -18.64 -2.19 8.83
CA ARG A 14 -18.15 -3.48 8.37
C ARG A 14 -18.71 -3.76 6.99
N VAL A 15 -17.84 -4.21 6.09
CA VAL A 15 -18.22 -4.61 4.74
C VAL A 15 -17.87 -6.08 4.57
N VAL A 16 -18.80 -6.85 4.03
CA VAL A 16 -18.55 -8.23 3.59
C VAL A 16 -18.92 -8.30 2.12
N ALA A 17 -17.96 -8.53 1.25
CA ALA A 17 -18.20 -8.86 -0.14
C ALA A 17 -18.40 -10.36 -0.29
N ARG A 18 -19.38 -10.76 -1.12
CA ARG A 18 -19.76 -12.14 -1.32
C ARG A 18 -19.87 -12.46 -2.80
N GLN A 19 -19.49 -13.69 -3.14
CA GLN A 19 -19.80 -14.35 -4.41
C GLN A 19 -20.67 -15.59 -4.12
N SER A 20 -20.97 -16.38 -5.17
CA SER A 20 -21.77 -17.62 -5.05
C SER A 20 -21.26 -18.55 -3.96
N ASP A 21 -19.93 -18.67 -3.84
CA ASP A 21 -19.27 -19.66 -2.96
C ASP A 21 -18.97 -19.11 -1.55
N GLY A 22 -19.41 -17.90 -1.25
CA GLY A 22 -19.29 -17.32 0.09
C GLY A 22 -18.67 -15.93 0.16
N ALA A 23 -18.17 -15.58 1.35
CA ALA A 23 -17.50 -14.31 1.59
C ALA A 23 -16.07 -14.33 1.00
N ILE A 24 -15.76 -13.32 0.19
CA ILE A 24 -14.43 -13.15 -0.45
C ILE A 24 -13.63 -12.01 0.16
N LEU A 25 -14.29 -11.09 0.89
CA LEU A 25 -13.65 -9.99 1.60
C LEU A 25 -14.41 -9.70 2.89
N ASN A 26 -13.69 -9.40 3.94
CA ASN A 26 -14.22 -8.82 5.16
C ASN A 26 -13.37 -7.59 5.53
N LEU A 27 -14.01 -6.42 5.55
CA LEU A 27 -13.37 -5.13 5.81
C LEU A 27 -14.06 -4.49 7.02
N SER A 28 -13.28 -3.87 7.90
CA SER A 28 -13.78 -2.98 8.94
C SER A 28 -13.10 -1.63 8.82
N CYS A 29 -13.88 -0.54 8.85
CA CYS A 29 -13.34 0.82 8.82
C CYS A 29 -13.98 1.68 9.91
N SER A 30 -13.16 2.58 10.45
CA SER A 30 -13.53 3.58 11.43
C SER A 30 -13.32 4.96 10.82
N PHE A 31 -14.28 5.85 11.00
CA PHE A 31 -14.22 7.23 10.53
C PHE A 31 -14.36 8.17 11.72
N GLN A 32 -13.61 9.25 11.69
CA GLN A 32 -13.67 10.32 12.67
C GLN A 32 -14.14 11.62 12.01
N VAL A 33 -14.93 12.40 12.73
CA VAL A 33 -15.19 13.80 12.34
C VAL A 33 -13.90 14.59 12.56
N HIS A 34 -13.57 15.49 11.62
CA HIS A 34 -12.39 16.34 11.75
C HIS A 34 -12.44 17.16 13.05
N GLU A 35 -11.32 17.20 13.76
CA GLU A 35 -11.14 17.96 15.00
C GLU A 35 -9.85 18.78 14.92
N GLU A 36 -9.93 20.07 15.20
CA GLU A 36 -8.77 20.98 15.28
C GLU A 36 -7.99 20.68 16.56
N GLN A 37 -6.96 19.86 16.45
CA GLN A 37 -6.10 19.44 17.55
C GLN A 37 -4.62 19.53 17.15
N ALA A 38 -3.71 19.26 18.11
CA ALA A 38 -2.28 19.22 17.82
C ALA A 38 -1.96 18.21 16.70
N ASP A 39 -1.18 18.64 15.70
CA ASP A 39 -0.64 17.79 14.65
C ASP A 39 0.88 17.63 14.87
N VAL A 40 1.32 16.41 15.20
CA VAL A 40 2.72 16.07 15.45
C VAL A 40 3.10 14.91 14.56
N GLN A 41 4.24 15.03 13.88
CA GLN A 41 4.79 14.02 13.00
C GLN A 41 6.20 13.65 13.48
N GLU A 42 6.46 12.35 13.68
CA GLU A 42 7.78 11.81 14.02
C GLU A 42 8.46 11.16 12.82
N SER A 43 7.67 10.54 11.92
CA SER A 43 8.19 9.95 10.68
C SER A 43 8.65 11.04 9.70
N THR A 44 9.74 10.79 9.02
CA THR A 44 10.35 11.74 8.07
C THR A 44 10.52 11.12 6.69
N LEU A 45 10.29 11.93 5.66
CA LEU A 45 10.57 11.54 4.27
C LEU A 45 12.05 11.12 4.14
N PRO A 46 12.34 9.90 3.65
CA PRO A 46 13.71 9.44 3.47
C PRO A 46 14.50 10.31 2.49
N ALA A 47 15.77 10.57 2.79
CA ALA A 47 16.63 11.43 1.97
C ALA A 47 17.15 10.75 0.68
N ASP A 48 17.02 9.44 0.58
CA ASP A 48 17.56 8.60 -0.50
C ASP A 48 16.55 8.26 -1.62
N VAL A 49 15.44 8.99 -1.68
CA VAL A 49 14.33 8.70 -2.62
C VAL A 49 14.25 9.66 -3.82
N GLY A 50 15.16 10.64 -3.86
CA GLY A 50 15.19 11.63 -4.95
C GLY A 50 13.93 12.53 -5.02
N GLU A 51 13.84 13.29 -6.11
CA GLU A 51 12.71 14.19 -6.33
C GLU A 51 11.42 13.42 -6.68
N PRO A 52 10.24 13.98 -6.37
CA PRO A 52 8.96 13.37 -6.72
C PRO A 52 8.84 13.04 -8.21
N GLY A 53 8.43 11.83 -8.51
CA GLY A 53 8.31 11.35 -9.89
C GLY A 53 9.63 11.07 -10.59
N SER A 54 10.78 11.17 -9.90
CA SER A 54 12.07 10.70 -10.39
C SER A 54 12.26 9.20 -10.14
N GLY A 55 13.22 8.58 -10.85
CA GLY A 55 13.53 7.17 -10.69
C GLY A 55 13.23 6.34 -11.93
N VAL A 56 13.36 5.01 -11.82
CA VAL A 56 13.10 4.09 -12.92
C VAL A 56 11.61 4.01 -13.19
N VAL A 57 11.22 4.17 -14.46
CA VAL A 57 9.83 4.18 -14.90
C VAL A 57 9.27 2.77 -14.97
N GLU A 58 8.19 2.49 -14.24
CA GLU A 58 7.43 1.24 -14.28
C GLU A 58 5.93 1.52 -14.37
N ASP A 59 5.51 2.46 -15.21
CA ASP A 59 4.09 2.82 -15.34
C ASP A 59 3.25 1.64 -15.84
N TRP A 60 2.05 1.52 -15.30
CA TRP A 60 1.05 0.59 -15.82
C TRP A 60 -0.37 1.15 -15.63
N ASP A 61 -1.21 0.94 -16.65
CA ASP A 61 -2.62 1.36 -16.70
C ASP A 61 -2.95 2.66 -15.94
N LEU A 62 -3.50 2.51 -14.74
CA LEU A 62 -4.00 3.61 -13.92
C LEU A 62 -2.90 4.30 -13.10
N LEU A 63 -1.71 3.68 -12.97
CA LEU A 63 -0.69 4.15 -12.05
C LEU A 63 0.57 4.64 -12.78
N GLY A 64 1.00 5.84 -12.41
CA GLY A 64 2.37 6.28 -12.63
C GLY A 64 3.25 5.76 -11.50
N ARG A 65 4.31 5.00 -11.83
CA ARG A 65 5.25 4.42 -10.87
C ARG A 65 6.67 4.85 -11.19
N ARG A 66 7.40 5.26 -10.17
CA ARG A 66 8.84 5.59 -10.27
C ARG A 66 9.56 4.95 -9.10
N ILE A 67 10.42 3.99 -9.40
CA ILE A 67 11.24 3.34 -8.38
C ILE A 67 12.29 4.34 -7.91
N ALA A 68 12.13 4.82 -6.70
CA ALA A 68 13.08 5.73 -6.05
C ALA A 68 14.22 4.97 -5.36
N HIS A 69 13.88 3.85 -4.70
CA HIS A 69 14.84 2.96 -4.07
C HIS A 69 14.31 1.53 -4.04
N ARG A 70 15.16 0.55 -4.36
CA ARG A 70 14.86 -0.87 -4.21
C ARG A 70 16.08 -1.61 -3.70
N SER A 71 15.92 -2.35 -2.61
CA SER A 71 16.95 -3.20 -2.03
C SER A 71 16.29 -4.38 -1.32
N THR A 72 17.07 -5.36 -0.87
CA THR A 72 16.53 -6.47 -0.10
C THR A 72 15.75 -5.97 1.11
N GLY A 73 14.47 -6.30 1.17
CA GLY A 73 13.56 -5.93 2.25
C GLY A 73 13.07 -4.48 2.23
N ARG A 74 13.40 -3.67 1.21
CA ARG A 74 12.86 -2.32 1.09
C ARG A 74 12.50 -1.98 -0.36
N SER A 75 11.31 -1.41 -0.55
CA SER A 75 10.87 -0.81 -1.80
C SER A 75 10.27 0.58 -1.52
N ALA A 76 10.89 1.62 -2.08
CA ALA A 76 10.40 2.98 -2.02
C ALA A 76 10.06 3.44 -3.45
N ILE A 77 8.79 3.74 -3.68
CA ILE A 77 8.24 4.02 -5.01
C ILE A 77 7.38 5.27 -4.94
N TRP A 78 7.64 6.22 -5.83
CA TRP A 78 6.72 7.32 -6.09
C TRP A 78 5.55 6.79 -6.91
N LEU A 79 4.34 6.88 -6.36
CA LEU A 79 3.08 6.50 -7.01
C LEU A 79 2.18 7.70 -7.20
N ARG A 80 1.41 7.67 -8.27
CA ARG A 80 0.24 8.53 -8.46
C ARG A 80 -0.83 7.82 -9.28
N VAL A 81 -2.07 8.14 -9.06
CA VAL A 81 -3.13 7.85 -10.04
C VAL A 81 -2.96 8.78 -11.23
N ARG A 82 -3.08 8.28 -12.46
CA ARG A 82 -2.83 9.06 -13.68
C ARG A 82 -3.99 9.94 -14.09
N ASP A 83 -5.19 9.55 -13.70
CA ASP A 83 -6.42 10.31 -13.95
C ASP A 83 -6.67 11.34 -12.86
N ASP A 84 -7.31 12.45 -13.21
CA ASP A 84 -7.80 13.44 -12.27
C ASP A 84 -8.96 12.84 -11.44
N LEU A 85 -8.79 12.77 -10.14
CA LEU A 85 -9.78 12.22 -9.20
C LEU A 85 -10.71 13.30 -8.62
N GLY A 86 -10.45 14.57 -8.92
CA GLY A 86 -11.17 15.70 -8.37
C GLY A 86 -11.00 15.87 -6.86
N ASP A 87 -11.78 16.78 -6.27
CA ASP A 87 -11.62 17.21 -4.88
C ASP A 87 -12.43 16.37 -3.87
N ASP A 88 -13.09 15.28 -4.28
CA ASP A 88 -13.85 14.45 -3.37
C ASP A 88 -12.92 13.67 -2.41
N PRO A 89 -12.90 13.99 -1.09
CA PRO A 89 -12.02 13.34 -0.14
C PRO A 89 -12.29 11.84 0.01
N MET A 90 -13.50 11.39 -0.28
CA MET A 90 -13.84 9.97 -0.25
C MET A 90 -13.18 9.24 -1.43
N MET A 91 -13.21 9.83 -2.63
CA MET A 91 -12.56 9.28 -3.81
C MET A 91 -11.04 9.21 -3.58
N GLN A 92 -10.43 10.28 -3.08
CA GLN A 92 -9.00 10.32 -2.75
C GLN A 92 -8.62 9.24 -1.71
N ALA A 93 -9.41 9.05 -0.65
CA ALA A 93 -9.16 8.01 0.35
C ALA A 93 -9.31 6.58 -0.23
N CYS A 94 -10.29 6.35 -1.10
CA CYS A 94 -10.46 5.07 -1.79
C CYS A 94 -9.28 4.78 -2.74
N ALA A 95 -8.82 5.79 -3.46
CA ALA A 95 -7.67 5.67 -4.35
C ALA A 95 -6.38 5.39 -3.58
N LEU A 96 -6.17 6.05 -2.42
CA LEU A 96 -5.03 5.75 -1.55
C LEU A 96 -5.09 4.32 -1.01
N ALA A 97 -6.27 3.85 -0.59
CA ALA A 97 -6.44 2.46 -0.16
C ALA A 97 -6.14 1.46 -1.29
N PHE A 98 -6.50 1.78 -2.54
CA PHE A 98 -6.17 0.97 -3.72
C PHE A 98 -4.66 0.98 -4.00
N THR A 99 -4.03 2.15 -4.08
CA THR A 99 -2.60 2.27 -4.41
C THR A 99 -1.69 1.73 -3.32
N SER A 100 -2.13 1.70 -2.06
CA SER A 100 -1.36 1.20 -0.93
C SER A 100 -1.12 -0.32 -0.95
N ASP A 101 -1.88 -1.09 -1.76
CA ASP A 101 -1.69 -2.55 -1.96
C ASP A 101 -0.62 -2.88 -3.02
N ASP A 102 -0.13 -1.89 -3.77
CA ASP A 102 0.77 -2.11 -4.91
C ASP A 102 2.19 -2.57 -4.49
N ILE A 103 2.76 -1.99 -3.44
CA ILE A 103 4.19 -2.13 -3.11
C ILE A 103 4.53 -3.14 -2.01
N PRO A 104 3.65 -3.46 -1.06
CA PRO A 104 3.99 -4.35 0.06
C PRO A 104 4.64 -5.67 -0.38
N THR A 105 4.13 -6.25 -1.47
CA THR A 105 4.60 -7.51 -2.03
C THR A 105 6.05 -7.43 -2.52
N ASP A 106 6.45 -6.32 -3.15
CA ASP A 106 7.81 -6.10 -3.63
C ASP A 106 8.83 -6.12 -2.48
N SER A 107 8.51 -5.46 -1.35
CA SER A 107 9.41 -5.39 -0.21
C SER A 107 9.64 -6.76 0.43
N VAL A 108 8.60 -7.60 0.56
CA VAL A 108 8.71 -8.95 1.11
C VAL A 108 9.34 -9.90 0.11
N GLY A 109 8.90 -9.88 -1.15
CA GLY A 109 9.41 -10.76 -2.21
C GLY A 109 10.92 -10.65 -2.38
N SER A 110 11.46 -9.43 -2.30
CA SER A 110 12.90 -9.18 -2.40
C SER A 110 13.74 -9.83 -1.30
N THR A 111 13.12 -10.32 -0.22
CA THR A 111 13.85 -11.04 0.85
C THR A 111 13.94 -12.54 0.62
N HIS A 112 13.20 -13.07 -0.36
CA HIS A 112 13.18 -14.51 -0.60
C HIS A 112 14.51 -14.97 -1.23
N PRO A 113 15.17 -16.05 -0.72
CA PRO A 113 16.47 -16.50 -1.23
C PRO A 113 16.50 -16.88 -2.71
N ARG A 114 15.33 -17.19 -3.28
CA ARG A 114 15.18 -17.55 -4.71
C ARG A 114 14.58 -16.44 -5.58
N ILE A 115 14.60 -15.19 -5.10
CA ILE A 115 14.00 -14.07 -5.86
C ILE A 115 14.69 -13.88 -7.22
N ASP A 116 15.98 -14.14 -7.29
CA ASP A 116 16.78 -14.03 -8.53
C ASP A 116 16.39 -15.07 -9.61
N GLU A 117 15.56 -16.07 -9.28
CA GLU A 117 14.99 -17.02 -10.26
C GLU A 117 13.77 -16.44 -10.99
N VAL A 118 13.21 -15.33 -10.53
CA VAL A 118 12.11 -14.60 -11.20
C VAL A 118 12.72 -13.70 -12.27
N HIS A 119 12.29 -13.88 -13.52
CA HIS A 119 12.78 -13.07 -14.64
C HIS A 119 12.03 -11.75 -14.75
N GLU A 120 12.69 -10.71 -15.27
CA GLU A 120 12.10 -9.37 -15.43
C GLU A 120 10.86 -9.37 -16.33
N ASP A 121 10.78 -10.30 -17.30
CA ASP A 121 9.65 -10.44 -18.21
C ASP A 121 8.47 -11.23 -17.64
N ASP A 122 8.62 -11.81 -16.42
CA ASP A 122 7.56 -12.58 -15.79
C ASP A 122 6.44 -11.67 -15.27
N ILE A 123 5.20 -12.09 -15.46
CA ILE A 123 4.06 -11.42 -14.81
C ILE A 123 4.03 -11.86 -13.35
N GLY A 124 4.20 -10.90 -12.45
CA GLY A 124 4.28 -11.15 -11.00
C GLY A 124 5.53 -11.95 -10.64
N TYR A 125 5.36 -13.12 -10.07
CA TYR A 125 6.46 -14.01 -9.66
C TYR A 125 6.70 -15.19 -10.62
N GLY A 126 6.14 -15.14 -11.80
CA GLY A 126 6.30 -16.18 -12.82
C GLY A 126 5.90 -17.58 -12.32
N ASP A 127 6.72 -18.55 -12.70
CA ASP A 127 6.55 -19.95 -12.28
C ASP A 127 7.29 -20.29 -10.96
N VAL A 128 7.97 -19.32 -10.34
CA VAL A 128 8.78 -19.54 -9.12
C VAL A 128 7.91 -19.53 -7.88
N PHE A 129 7.03 -18.56 -7.74
CA PHE A 129 6.20 -18.38 -6.55
C PHE A 129 4.71 -18.20 -6.86
N ILE A 130 3.92 -18.46 -5.82
CA ILE A 130 2.54 -17.97 -5.70
C ILE A 130 2.57 -16.81 -4.72
N GLY A 131 2.25 -15.61 -5.17
CA GLY A 131 2.09 -14.41 -4.36
C GLY A 131 0.63 -14.05 -4.17
N ALA A 132 0.25 -13.59 -2.98
CA ALA A 132 -1.08 -13.04 -2.71
C ALA A 132 -1.05 -12.16 -1.45
N SER A 133 -1.83 -11.07 -1.46
CA SER A 133 -2.15 -10.33 -0.24
C SER A 133 -3.07 -11.17 0.65
N LEU A 134 -2.78 -11.26 1.94
CA LEU A 134 -3.57 -12.05 2.90
C LEU A 134 -4.48 -11.16 3.74
N ASP A 135 -3.97 -10.00 4.12
CA ASP A 135 -4.71 -8.93 4.78
C ASP A 135 -4.16 -7.57 4.34
N HIS A 136 -4.80 -6.49 4.76
CA HIS A 136 -4.34 -5.14 4.50
C HIS A 136 -4.90 -4.20 5.56
N ALA A 137 -4.04 -3.41 6.17
CA ALA A 137 -4.41 -2.38 7.12
C ALA A 137 -3.82 -1.04 6.70
N ILE A 138 -4.62 0.01 6.77
CA ILE A 138 -4.20 1.39 6.48
C ILE A 138 -4.73 2.34 7.54
N TRP A 139 -3.85 3.24 8.02
CA TRP A 139 -4.16 4.35 8.91
C TRP A 139 -3.95 5.65 8.15
N PHE A 140 -5.02 6.36 7.89
CA PHE A 140 -4.99 7.67 7.23
C PHE A 140 -4.67 8.74 8.27
N HIS A 141 -3.61 9.50 8.05
CA HIS A 141 -3.18 10.57 8.97
C HIS A 141 -3.59 11.95 8.45
N ARG A 142 -3.42 12.20 7.15
CA ARG A 142 -3.72 13.49 6.51
C ARG A 142 -4.35 13.28 5.15
N PRO A 143 -5.38 14.08 4.78
CA PRO A 143 -5.93 14.06 3.43
C PRO A 143 -4.92 14.69 2.47
N LEU A 144 -4.68 14.04 1.34
CA LEU A 144 -3.85 14.56 0.23
C LEU A 144 -4.33 13.97 -1.11
N PRO A 145 -4.16 14.69 -2.22
CA PRO A 145 -4.51 14.20 -3.54
C PRO A 145 -3.58 13.04 -3.96
N VAL A 146 -4.17 11.94 -4.40
CA VAL A 146 -3.49 10.70 -4.81
C VAL A 146 -3.17 10.68 -6.32
N ASP A 147 -3.69 11.63 -7.07
CA ASP A 147 -3.33 11.96 -8.44
C ASP A 147 -2.05 12.82 -8.53
N GLU A 148 -1.53 13.29 -7.40
CA GLU A 148 -0.18 13.79 -7.25
C GLU A 148 0.79 12.67 -6.81
N TRP A 149 2.10 12.92 -6.94
CA TRP A 149 3.11 11.95 -6.53
C TRP A 149 3.14 11.80 -5.01
N LEU A 150 2.92 10.57 -4.53
CA LEU A 150 3.12 10.18 -3.14
C LEU A 150 4.23 9.12 -3.08
N LEU A 151 5.13 9.25 -2.12
CA LEU A 151 6.13 8.21 -1.84
C LEU A 151 5.50 7.13 -0.97
N HIS A 152 5.58 5.91 -1.42
CA HIS A 152 5.29 4.71 -0.63
C HIS A 152 6.62 4.03 -0.29
N ASP A 153 7.08 4.10 0.96
CA ASP A 153 8.31 3.44 1.45
C ASP A 153 7.95 2.25 2.33
N HIS A 154 8.10 1.06 1.78
CA HIS A 154 7.75 -0.20 2.42
C HIS A 154 8.96 -1.00 2.84
N ARG A 155 8.88 -1.61 4.03
CA ARG A 155 9.92 -2.47 4.60
C ARG A 155 9.38 -3.82 5.00
N SER A 156 10.08 -4.87 4.60
CA SER A 156 9.83 -6.24 5.07
C SER A 156 10.27 -6.39 6.53
N HIS A 157 9.42 -7.01 7.32
CA HIS A 157 9.74 -7.44 8.69
C HIS A 157 10.13 -8.93 8.77
N GLY A 158 10.32 -9.56 7.61
CA GLY A 158 10.76 -10.94 7.49
C GLY A 158 9.79 -11.83 6.73
N LEU A 159 10.24 -13.03 6.43
CA LEU A 159 9.49 -14.08 5.73
C LEU A 159 9.61 -15.38 6.50
N ALA A 160 8.48 -15.98 6.89
CA ALA A 160 8.43 -17.26 7.59
C ALA A 160 7.18 -18.04 7.21
N ASN A 161 7.31 -19.37 7.04
CA ASN A 161 6.17 -20.23 6.67
C ASN A 161 5.40 -19.74 5.43
N ALA A 162 6.13 -19.31 4.41
CA ALA A 162 5.62 -18.73 3.18
C ALA A 162 4.79 -17.43 3.37
N ARG A 163 4.91 -16.73 4.50
CA ARG A 163 4.25 -15.45 4.77
C ARG A 163 5.26 -14.42 5.22
N GLY A 164 5.11 -13.22 4.75
CA GLY A 164 5.92 -12.08 5.17
C GLY A 164 5.08 -10.87 5.51
N LEU A 165 5.56 -10.05 6.43
CA LEU A 165 4.93 -8.80 6.81
C LEU A 165 5.68 -7.62 6.19
N SER A 166 4.96 -6.77 5.49
CA SER A 166 5.40 -5.45 5.05
C SER A 166 4.77 -4.38 5.91
N VAL A 167 5.56 -3.40 6.35
CA VAL A 167 5.07 -2.16 6.94
C VAL A 167 5.63 -1.00 6.14
N GLY A 168 4.78 -0.04 5.80
CA GLY A 168 5.15 1.10 4.98
C GLY A 168 4.56 2.41 5.46
N GLU A 169 5.20 3.48 5.05
CA GLU A 169 4.79 4.85 5.29
C GLU A 169 4.57 5.54 3.95
N VAL A 170 3.52 6.36 3.87
CA VAL A 170 3.20 7.13 2.68
C VAL A 170 3.45 8.60 2.96
N PHE A 171 4.23 9.24 2.10
CA PHE A 171 4.60 10.66 2.24
C PHE A 171 4.21 11.48 1.03
N ALA A 172 3.78 12.71 1.28
CA ALA A 172 3.73 13.75 0.25
C ALA A 172 5.13 14.28 -0.07
N PRO A 173 5.31 14.94 -1.24
CA PRO A 173 6.56 15.64 -1.58
C PRO A 173 7.01 16.67 -0.55
N SER A 174 6.07 17.29 0.16
CA SER A 174 6.34 18.23 1.26
C SER A 174 6.99 17.58 2.50
N GLY A 175 7.05 16.26 2.55
CA GLY A 175 7.47 15.48 3.70
C GLY A 175 6.32 15.16 4.67
N ALA A 176 5.08 15.58 4.39
CA ALA A 176 3.94 15.24 5.24
C ALA A 176 3.67 13.73 5.20
N HIS A 177 3.58 13.10 6.37
CA HIS A 177 3.22 11.69 6.52
C HIS A 177 1.71 11.53 6.35
N VAL A 178 1.30 10.90 5.26
CA VAL A 178 -0.10 10.79 4.81
C VAL A 178 -0.80 9.58 5.40
N ALA A 179 -0.13 8.44 5.38
CA ALA A 179 -0.68 7.17 5.85
C ALA A 179 0.41 6.22 6.32
N THR A 180 0.02 5.26 7.16
CA THR A 180 0.80 4.07 7.49
C THR A 180 0.06 2.84 6.97
N VAL A 181 0.78 1.88 6.42
CA VAL A 181 0.25 0.65 5.80
C VAL A 181 0.92 -0.56 6.42
N ALA A 182 0.16 -1.62 6.67
CA ALA A 182 0.71 -2.92 7.05
C ALA A 182 -0.02 -4.03 6.30
N GLN A 183 0.72 -5.03 5.80
CA GLN A 183 0.16 -6.11 5.00
C GLN A 183 0.92 -7.40 5.19
N GLU A 184 0.19 -8.48 5.50
CA GLU A 184 0.74 -9.84 5.43
C GLU A 184 0.57 -10.38 4.00
N ILE A 185 1.63 -10.98 3.47
CA ILE A 185 1.74 -11.42 2.08
C ILE A 185 2.14 -12.89 2.04
N LEU A 186 1.45 -13.69 1.22
CA LEU A 186 1.88 -15.03 0.85
C LEU A 186 2.97 -14.95 -0.22
N ILE A 187 4.11 -15.59 0.04
CA ILE A 187 5.14 -15.88 -0.96
C ILE A 187 5.46 -17.37 -0.83
N ARG A 188 4.82 -18.20 -1.62
CA ARG A 188 4.94 -19.66 -1.55
C ARG A 188 5.67 -20.18 -2.79
N GLU A 189 6.70 -20.96 -2.59
CA GLU A 189 7.37 -21.66 -3.69
C GLU A 189 6.40 -22.60 -4.42
N ARG A 190 6.42 -22.57 -5.75
CA ARG A 190 5.72 -23.57 -6.55
C ARG A 190 6.47 -24.90 -6.45
N THR A 191 5.77 -25.96 -6.11
CA THR A 191 6.31 -27.32 -6.24
C THR A 191 6.34 -27.70 -7.70
N ARG A 192 7.51 -28.08 -8.17
CA ARG A 192 7.69 -28.68 -9.50
C ARG A 192 6.99 -30.01 -9.61
#